data_6f3dadea2e0305ddb922a4948293ad9b
#
_entry.id   6f3dadea2e0305ddb922a4948293ad9b
#
_cell.length_a   1.000
_cell.length_b   1.000
_cell.length_c   1.000
_cell.angle_alpha   90.00
_cell.angle_beta   90.00
_cell.angle_gamma   90.00
#
_symmetry.space_group_name_H-M   'P 1'
#
loop_
_entity.id
_entity.type
_entity.pdbx_description
1 polymer ?
#
loop_
_entity_poly.entity_id
_entity_poly.type
_entity_poly.pdbx_seq_one_letter_code
_entity_poly.pdbx_strand_id
1 'polypeptide(L)'
;MAGYNTTVTRSGVDFHVQTQDRGRPANYVESTVYKSGQVLSSRKTFYTSFLDSPNLQNKISAIIQEQHNTILKEIEEGKFDPL
;
A
#
# COMPACT_ATOMS: atom_id res chain seq x y z
N MET A 1 -15.03 -4.15 1.87
CA MET A 1 -13.59 -4.25 2.08
C MET A 1 -12.87 -3.28 1.17
N ALA A 2 -11.96 -2.53 1.71
CA ALA A 2 -11.23 -1.55 0.93
C ALA A 2 -9.82 -2.06 0.63
N GLY A 3 -9.43 -1.97 -0.63
CA GLY A 3 -8.12 -2.37 -1.05
C GLY A 3 -7.91 -2.09 -2.51
N TYR A 4 -6.66 -1.98 -2.92
CA TYR A 4 -6.27 -1.73 -4.29
C TYR A 4 -5.21 -2.71 -4.74
N ASN A 5 -5.27 -3.06 -6.03
CA ASN A 5 -4.27 -3.87 -6.69
C ASN A 5 -3.92 -3.18 -7.99
N THR A 6 -2.65 -2.86 -8.18
CA THR A 6 -2.20 -2.16 -9.38
C THR A 6 -0.89 -2.77 -9.88
N THR A 7 -0.80 -2.98 -11.18
CA THR A 7 0.43 -3.42 -11.82
C THR A 7 1.02 -2.25 -12.60
N VAL A 8 2.32 -2.02 -12.40
CA VAL A 8 3.07 -0.96 -13.08
C VAL A 8 4.26 -1.60 -13.75
N THR A 9 4.42 -1.34 -15.06
CA THR A 9 5.60 -1.80 -15.78
C THR A 9 6.56 -0.62 -15.91
N ARG A 10 7.79 -0.82 -15.45
CA ARG A 10 8.84 0.19 -15.55
C ARG A 10 10.10 -0.45 -16.08
N SER A 11 10.61 0.07 -17.20
CA SER A 11 11.84 -0.44 -17.82
C SER A 11 11.80 -1.96 -18.07
N GLY A 12 10.64 -2.44 -18.51
CA GLY A 12 10.44 -3.86 -18.81
C GLY A 12 10.23 -4.75 -17.58
N VAL A 13 10.14 -4.17 -16.38
CA VAL A 13 9.93 -4.91 -15.15
C VAL A 13 8.53 -4.66 -14.63
N ASP A 14 7.81 -5.72 -14.28
CA ASP A 14 6.47 -5.62 -13.71
C ASP A 14 6.53 -5.53 -12.20
N PHE A 15 5.97 -4.45 -11.69
CA PHE A 15 5.75 -4.28 -10.24
C PHE A 15 4.26 -4.41 -9.97
N HIS A 16 3.92 -5.14 -8.94
CA HIS A 16 2.54 -5.25 -8.49
C HIS A 16 2.44 -4.71 -7.07
N VAL A 17 1.49 -3.80 -6.85
CA VAL A 17 1.26 -3.21 -5.54
C VAL A 17 -0.10 -3.61 -5.04
N GLN A 18 -0.14 -4.23 -3.89
CA GLN A 18 -1.38 -4.62 -3.23
C GLN A 18 -1.47 -3.90 -1.90
N THR A 19 -2.53 -3.12 -1.71
CA THR A 19 -2.77 -2.38 -0.48
C THR A 19 -4.11 -2.81 0.09
N GLN A 20 -4.14 -3.13 1.37
CA GLN A 20 -5.37 -3.57 2.03
C GLN A 20 -5.38 -3.20 3.50
N ASP A 21 -6.60 -3.02 4.02
CA ASP A 21 -6.84 -2.88 5.44
C ASP A 21 -6.81 -4.27 6.06
N ARG A 22 -5.93 -4.47 7.04
CA ARG A 22 -5.80 -5.77 7.72
C ARG A 22 -6.81 -5.94 8.84
N GLY A 23 -7.56 -4.88 9.16
CA GLY A 23 -8.63 -4.95 10.14
C GLY A 23 -8.16 -5.15 11.57
N ARG A 24 -9.13 -5.41 12.44
CA ARG A 24 -8.83 -5.71 13.84
C ARG A 24 -8.48 -7.18 14.01
N PRO A 25 -7.58 -7.54 14.92
CA PRO A 25 -6.88 -6.67 15.86
C PRO A 25 -5.57 -6.08 15.35
N ALA A 26 -5.24 -6.29 14.09
CA ALA A 26 -3.99 -5.80 13.51
C ALA A 26 -3.93 -4.28 13.48
N ASN A 27 -5.02 -3.62 13.08
CA ASN A 27 -5.19 -2.18 13.10
C ASN A 27 -4.19 -1.44 12.22
N TYR A 28 -3.93 -1.98 11.03
CA TYR A 28 -3.06 -1.31 10.07
C TYR A 28 -3.49 -1.57 8.64
N VAL A 29 -3.06 -0.64 7.79
CA VAL A 29 -3.12 -0.78 6.34
C VAL A 29 -1.76 -1.27 5.88
N GLU A 30 -1.75 -2.32 5.07
CA GLU A 30 -0.52 -2.90 4.57
C GLU A 30 -0.45 -2.79 3.06
N SER A 31 0.68 -2.32 2.55
CA SER A 31 1.00 -2.34 1.13
C SER A 31 2.16 -3.26 0.89
N THR A 32 2.01 -4.20 -0.04
CA THR A 32 3.07 -5.11 -0.43
C THR A 32 3.44 -4.81 -1.88
N VAL A 33 4.73 -4.67 -2.13
CA VAL A 33 5.26 -4.45 -3.47
C VAL A 33 5.92 -5.74 -3.93
N TYR A 34 5.45 -6.26 -5.06
CA TYR A 34 6.02 -7.44 -5.70
C TYR A 34 6.79 -7.00 -6.93
N LYS A 35 7.90 -7.65 -7.18
CA LYS A 35 8.68 -7.46 -8.40
C LYS A 35 8.85 -8.82 -9.05
N SER A 36 8.31 -8.97 -10.26
CA SER A 36 8.36 -10.24 -10.99
C SER A 36 7.87 -11.41 -10.14
N GLY A 37 6.79 -11.18 -9.39
CA GLY A 37 6.15 -12.21 -8.58
C GLY A 37 6.76 -12.44 -7.20
N GLN A 38 7.84 -11.75 -6.85
CA GLN A 38 8.49 -11.89 -5.55
C GLN A 38 8.26 -10.65 -4.68
N VAL A 39 8.08 -10.87 -3.38
CA VAL A 39 7.91 -9.77 -2.44
C VAL A 39 9.20 -8.96 -2.37
N LEU A 40 9.10 -7.68 -2.67
CA LEU A 40 10.22 -6.76 -2.63
C LEU A 40 10.20 -5.90 -1.36
N SER A 41 9.01 -5.46 -0.96
CA SER A 41 8.87 -4.52 0.14
C SER A 41 7.48 -4.62 0.73
N SER A 42 7.35 -4.28 2.01
CA SER A 42 6.07 -4.20 2.71
C SER A 42 6.08 -2.93 3.55
N ARG A 43 4.93 -2.24 3.56
CA ARG A 43 4.78 -1.00 4.30
C ARG A 43 3.47 -1.02 5.06
N LYS A 44 3.51 -0.61 6.32
CA LYS A 44 2.34 -0.62 7.19
C LYS A 44 2.10 0.78 7.75
N THR A 45 0.83 1.17 7.81
CA THR A 45 0.42 2.38 8.52
C THR A 45 -0.63 1.97 9.54
N PHE A 46 -0.31 2.15 10.81
CA PHE A 46 -1.21 1.78 11.90
C PHE A 46 -2.22 2.89 12.14
N TYR A 47 -3.46 2.50 12.42
CA TYR A 47 -4.52 3.46 12.75
C TYR A 47 -5.06 3.25 14.17
N THR A 48 -4.25 2.66 15.04
CA THR A 48 -4.64 2.37 16.42
C THR A 48 -5.11 3.62 17.17
N SER A 49 -4.48 4.76 16.90
CA SER A 49 -4.83 6.01 17.56
C SER A 49 -6.17 6.60 17.09
N PHE A 50 -6.76 6.06 16.03
CA PHE A 50 -8.02 6.57 15.46
C PHE A 50 -9.22 5.67 15.72
N LEU A 51 -9.07 4.58 16.49
CA LEU A 51 -10.12 3.57 16.62
C LEU A 51 -11.44 4.12 17.14
N ASP A 52 -11.39 5.17 17.97
CA ASP A 52 -12.59 5.78 18.52
C ASP A 52 -13.13 6.93 17.66
N SER A 53 -12.55 7.16 16.51
CA SER A 53 -12.96 8.24 15.64
C SER A 53 -14.33 7.94 15.03
N PRO A 54 -15.27 8.89 15.02
CA PRO A 54 -16.60 8.65 14.46
C PRO A 54 -16.58 8.41 12.94
N ASN A 55 -15.54 8.84 12.26
CA ASN A 55 -15.41 8.61 10.81
C ASN A 55 -14.21 7.73 10.49
N LEU A 56 -14.03 6.69 11.30
CA LEU A 56 -12.90 5.77 11.17
C LEU A 56 -12.77 5.19 9.76
N GLN A 57 -13.88 4.75 9.15
CA GLN A 57 -13.82 4.14 7.83
C GLN A 57 -13.33 5.11 6.77
N ASN A 58 -13.71 6.37 6.86
CA ASN A 58 -13.22 7.40 5.94
C ASN A 58 -11.72 7.63 6.11
N LYS A 59 -11.25 7.60 7.36
CA LYS A 59 -9.81 7.75 7.63
C LYS A 59 -9.03 6.57 7.10
N ILE A 60 -9.52 5.36 7.26
CA ILE A 60 -8.87 4.15 6.75
C ILE A 60 -8.82 4.20 5.23
N SER A 61 -9.92 4.58 4.58
CA SER A 61 -9.95 4.69 3.12
C SER A 61 -8.94 5.71 2.60
N ALA A 62 -8.79 6.83 3.31
CA ALA A 62 -7.82 7.85 2.95
C ALA A 62 -6.39 7.32 3.09
N ILE A 63 -6.10 6.57 4.15
CA ILE A 63 -4.78 5.96 4.35
C ILE A 63 -4.48 4.99 3.22
N ILE A 64 -5.43 4.14 2.87
CA ILE A 64 -5.26 3.16 1.78
C ILE A 64 -4.91 3.87 0.49
N GLN A 65 -5.69 4.87 0.12
CA GLN A 65 -5.51 5.59 -1.14
C GLN A 65 -4.18 6.33 -1.17
N GLU A 66 -3.87 7.03 -0.10
CA GLU A 66 -2.63 7.81 -0.02
C GLU A 66 -1.40 6.92 -0.05
N GLN A 67 -1.39 5.86 0.75
CA GLN A 67 -0.25 4.95 0.81
C GLN A 67 -0.04 4.24 -0.53
N HIS A 68 -1.12 3.77 -1.14
CA HIS A 68 -1.05 3.09 -2.42
C HIS A 68 -0.49 4.02 -3.50
N ASN A 69 -1.04 5.22 -3.61
CA ASN A 69 -0.60 6.19 -4.63
C ASN A 69 0.83 6.66 -4.40
N THR A 70 1.25 6.81 -3.15
CA THR A 70 2.63 7.17 -2.83
C THR A 70 3.60 6.12 -3.32
N ILE A 71 3.26 4.84 -3.12
CA ILE A 71 4.11 3.74 -3.57
C ILE A 71 4.17 3.68 -5.09
N LEU A 72 3.04 3.87 -5.77
CA LEU A 72 3.03 3.91 -7.24
C LEU A 72 3.96 5.00 -7.76
N LYS A 73 3.92 6.17 -7.13
CA LYS A 73 4.79 7.28 -7.50
C LYS A 73 6.25 6.94 -7.27
N GLU A 74 6.55 6.28 -6.15
CA GLU A 74 7.93 5.85 -5.85
C GLU A 74 8.44 4.89 -6.92
N ILE A 75 7.61 3.97 -7.40
CA ILE A 75 7.98 3.07 -8.49
C ILE A 75 8.30 3.88 -9.74
N GLU A 76 7.45 4.84 -10.09
CA GLU A 76 7.66 5.69 -11.27
C GLU A 76 8.92 6.52 -11.17
N GLU A 77 9.31 6.90 -9.95
CA GLU A 77 10.53 7.69 -9.71
C GLU A 77 11.79 6.83 -9.64
N GLY A 78 11.66 5.52 -9.79
CA GLY A 78 12.80 4.62 -9.80
C GLY A 78 13.32 4.22 -8.43
N LYS A 79 12.57 4.46 -7.36
CA LYS A 79 13.04 4.18 -6.01
C LYS A 79 13.17 2.70 -5.70
N PHE A 80 12.51 1.86 -6.48
CA PHE A 80 12.60 0.41 -6.37
C PHE A 80 13.48 -0.22 -7.45
N ASP A 81 14.17 0.58 -8.23
CA ASP A 81 15.06 0.06 -9.27
C ASP A 81 16.28 -0.58 -8.62
N PRO A 82 16.87 -1.61 -9.24
CA PRO A 82 18.12 -2.19 -8.76
C PRO A 82 19.24 -1.16 -8.85
N LEU A 83 20.15 -1.24 -7.91
CA LEU A 83 21.34 -0.39 -7.89
C LEU A 83 22.36 -0.82 -8.92
#